data_fb58c01729f436c30594ced1ab651057
#
_entry.id   fb58c01729f436c30594ced1ab651057
#
_cell.length_a   1.000
_cell.length_b   1.000
_cell.length_c   1.000
_cell.angle_alpha   90.00
_cell.angle_beta   90.00
_cell.angle_gamma   90.00
#
_symmetry.space_group_name_H-M   'P 1'
#
loop_
_entity.id
_entity.type
_entity.pdbx_description
1 polymer ?
#
loop_
_entity_poly.entity_id
_entity_poly.type
_entity_poly.pdbx_seq_one_letter_code
_entity_poly.pdbx_strand_id
1 'polypeptide(L)'
;MCWSAAFLAVCLGAVAGEGVPVDAVVAAVRASIGKKHKDADMAEALDKMKLAQHLEDRVIEILESEGVGPQTLGALQRMRDASRLLPAPAYPPPGMTPPPPPSSAEEHQLWQATAGKSRDYSRSLPDFICSEIIHRWADPTGREAWQPWPTVVADITYFDQKENYKLVSVDGKRSDKSLPELEGAMSQGEFGSMLATIFHPGAETDYRWDHWTLLRKRPTSVFFYRVTAAHRPHELWFRTGPEDSVKAVVGLHGYIYIDRETYSVTRISAIAEDIPAGFPVQASSTTLDYGYADIGGTQYLLPLRAEIRMDAGKLQSLNAVEFQKYRKFRADAVVSYDK
;
A
#
# COMPACT_ATOMS: atom_id res chain seq x y z
N MET A 1 -8.88 33.46 4.45
CA MET A 1 -8.18 34.06 5.62
C MET A 1 -6.90 33.23 5.84
N CYS A 2 -5.78 33.91 5.60
CA CYS A 2 -4.44 33.30 5.61
C CYS A 2 -3.98 32.90 7.03
N TRP A 3 -4.00 31.59 7.35
CA TRP A 3 -3.41 31.05 8.58
C TRP A 3 -2.33 29.97 8.31
N SER A 4 -2.02 29.69 7.02
CA SER A 4 -1.16 28.56 6.63
C SER A 4 0.34 28.83 6.67
N ALA A 5 0.79 30.08 6.66
CA ALA A 5 2.23 30.39 6.54
C ALA A 5 2.95 30.62 7.89
N ALA A 6 2.22 30.92 8.96
CA ALA A 6 2.84 31.35 10.22
C ALA A 6 3.22 30.17 11.15
N PHE A 7 2.69 28.97 10.95
CA PHE A 7 2.86 27.85 11.89
C PHE A 7 4.10 27.00 11.59
N LEU A 8 4.53 26.94 10.33
CA LEU A 8 5.75 26.20 9.94
C LEU A 8 7.04 26.99 10.23
N ALA A 9 6.95 28.32 10.33
CA ALA A 9 8.10 29.19 10.54
C ALA A 9 8.71 29.14 11.96
N VAL A 10 7.98 28.60 12.93
CA VAL A 10 8.42 28.59 14.35
C VAL A 10 9.28 27.36 14.68
N CYS A 11 9.21 26.27 13.92
CA CYS A 11 10.04 25.09 14.13
C CYS A 11 11.26 25.00 13.21
N LEU A 12 11.33 25.81 12.18
CA LEU A 12 12.43 25.86 11.22
C LEU A 12 13.13 27.21 11.37
N GLY A 13 14.12 27.27 12.26
CA GLY A 13 15.12 28.34 12.22
C GLY A 13 15.83 28.26 10.87
N ALA A 14 15.24 28.90 9.84
CA ALA A 14 15.80 28.95 8.51
C ALA A 14 17.14 29.64 8.53
N VAL A 15 18.23 28.88 8.55
CA VAL A 15 19.53 29.33 8.06
C VAL A 15 19.37 29.39 6.55
N ALA A 16 19.33 30.59 6.02
CA ALA A 16 19.21 30.83 4.57
C ALA A 16 20.43 30.21 3.86
N GLY A 17 20.19 29.10 3.12
CA GLY A 17 21.19 28.45 2.26
C GLY A 17 21.39 26.96 2.48
N GLU A 18 21.06 26.41 3.64
CA GLU A 18 21.15 24.97 3.92
C GLU A 18 19.76 24.34 3.87
N GLY A 19 19.65 23.16 3.19
CA GLY A 19 18.39 22.42 3.11
C GLY A 19 17.89 21.98 4.49
N VAL A 20 16.63 21.56 4.58
CA VAL A 20 15.98 21.09 5.81
C VAL A 20 16.51 19.71 6.18
N PRO A 21 16.92 19.44 7.43
CA PRO A 21 17.28 18.10 7.87
C PRO A 21 16.09 17.14 7.84
N VAL A 22 16.33 15.86 7.58
CA VAL A 22 15.27 14.83 7.57
C VAL A 22 14.50 14.77 8.88
N ASP A 23 15.18 14.89 10.02
CA ASP A 23 14.54 14.88 11.34
C ASP A 23 13.52 16.01 11.53
N ALA A 24 13.77 17.18 10.97
CA ALA A 24 12.83 18.30 11.02
C ALA A 24 11.58 18.03 10.18
N VAL A 25 11.73 17.39 9.02
CA VAL A 25 10.60 16.93 8.20
C VAL A 25 9.78 15.90 8.96
N VAL A 26 10.41 14.90 9.56
CA VAL A 26 9.74 13.87 10.38
C VAL A 26 8.95 14.51 11.52
N ALA A 27 9.54 15.46 12.23
CA ALA A 27 8.89 16.17 13.32
C ALA A 27 7.67 16.97 12.85
N ALA A 28 7.76 17.65 11.69
CA ALA A 28 6.68 18.42 11.11
C ALA A 28 5.50 17.52 10.70
N VAL A 29 5.79 16.39 10.04
CA VAL A 29 4.77 15.41 9.64
C VAL A 29 4.06 14.82 10.85
N ARG A 30 4.81 14.40 11.88
CA ARG A 30 4.23 13.89 13.14
C ARG A 30 3.36 14.91 13.84
N ALA A 31 3.79 16.17 13.87
CA ALA A 31 3.00 17.27 14.45
C ALA A 31 1.69 17.49 13.66
N SER A 32 1.73 17.36 12.33
CA SER A 32 0.55 17.45 11.47
C SER A 32 -0.45 16.34 11.73
N ILE A 33 0.02 15.09 11.84
CA ILE A 33 -0.80 13.93 12.19
C ILE A 33 -1.45 14.13 13.56
N GLY A 34 -0.66 14.51 14.58
CA GLY A 34 -1.13 14.69 15.95
C GLY A 34 -2.18 15.80 16.09
N LYS A 35 -2.10 16.85 15.28
CA LYS A 35 -3.05 17.98 15.23
C LYS A 35 -4.20 17.78 14.26
N LYS A 36 -4.25 16.64 13.54
CA LYS A 36 -5.26 16.32 12.53
C LYS A 36 -5.38 17.41 11.44
N HIS A 37 -4.25 17.94 10.99
CA HIS A 37 -4.23 18.87 9.86
C HIS A 37 -4.70 18.16 8.59
N LYS A 38 -5.17 18.94 7.61
CA LYS A 38 -5.55 18.37 6.31
C LYS A 38 -4.32 17.82 5.59
N ASP A 39 -4.46 16.65 5.02
CA ASP A 39 -3.40 15.95 4.29
C ASP A 39 -2.83 16.81 3.14
N ALA A 40 -3.71 17.51 2.40
CA ALA A 40 -3.31 18.40 1.33
C ALA A 40 -2.44 19.58 1.80
N ASP A 41 -2.72 20.15 2.97
CA ASP A 41 -1.96 21.30 3.49
C ASP A 41 -0.53 20.86 3.88
N MET A 42 -0.39 19.64 4.41
CA MET A 42 0.94 19.06 4.74
C MET A 42 1.71 18.73 3.47
N ALA A 43 1.07 18.12 2.48
CA ALA A 43 1.69 17.81 1.19
C ALA A 43 2.21 19.08 0.51
N GLU A 44 1.41 20.14 0.42
CA GLU A 44 1.81 21.43 -0.15
C GLU A 44 3.00 22.06 0.61
N ALA A 45 3.03 21.90 1.93
CA ALA A 45 4.13 22.38 2.74
C ALA A 45 5.43 21.64 2.45
N LEU A 46 5.38 20.32 2.30
CA LEU A 46 6.53 19.48 1.97
C LEU A 46 7.08 19.78 0.58
N ASP A 47 6.23 19.98 -0.42
CA ASP A 47 6.64 20.29 -1.80
C ASP A 47 7.44 21.61 -1.91
N LYS A 48 7.34 22.49 -0.92
CA LYS A 48 8.11 23.75 -0.84
C LYS A 48 9.47 23.59 -0.14
N MET A 49 9.73 22.44 0.46
CA MET A 49 10.97 22.21 1.22
C MET A 49 12.04 21.59 0.32
N LYS A 50 13.29 21.93 0.59
CA LYS A 50 14.47 21.25 0.02
C LYS A 50 15.23 20.56 1.15
N LEU A 51 15.59 19.31 0.97
CA LEU A 51 16.32 18.55 1.97
C LEU A 51 17.81 18.85 1.96
N ALA A 52 18.44 18.74 3.12
CA ALA A 52 19.89 18.73 3.31
C ALA A 52 20.49 17.32 3.22
N GLN A 53 19.67 16.28 3.34
CA GLN A 53 20.05 14.89 3.43
C GLN A 53 19.09 14.02 2.61
N HIS A 54 19.53 12.81 2.23
CA HIS A 54 18.66 11.84 1.56
C HIS A 54 17.54 11.36 2.50
N LEU A 55 16.30 11.45 2.03
CA LEU A 55 15.15 10.86 2.72
C LEU A 55 15.05 9.38 2.34
N GLU A 56 15.34 8.51 3.27
CA GLU A 56 15.34 7.06 3.05
C GLU A 56 13.92 6.46 3.11
N ASP A 57 13.66 5.40 2.36
CA ASP A 57 12.38 4.68 2.32
C ASP A 57 11.90 4.27 3.71
N ARG A 58 12.79 3.78 4.57
CA ARG A 58 12.44 3.40 5.96
C ARG A 58 11.81 4.51 6.78
N VAL A 59 12.18 5.78 6.52
CA VAL A 59 11.59 6.94 7.21
C VAL A 59 10.15 7.15 6.73
N ILE A 60 9.92 7.01 5.42
CA ILE A 60 8.59 7.10 4.82
C ILE A 60 7.70 5.99 5.37
N GLU A 61 8.19 4.75 5.43
CA GLU A 61 7.47 3.60 5.99
C GLU A 61 7.03 3.82 7.44
N ILE A 62 7.92 4.38 8.27
CA ILE A 62 7.59 4.71 9.66
C ILE A 62 6.47 5.75 9.70
N LEU A 63 6.57 6.83 8.95
CA LEU A 63 5.57 7.89 8.92
C LEU A 63 4.23 7.38 8.37
N GLU A 64 4.26 6.54 7.35
CA GLU A 64 3.06 5.89 6.81
C GLU A 64 2.40 5.01 7.87
N SER A 65 3.18 4.25 8.64
CA SER A 65 2.68 3.45 9.76
C SER A 65 2.04 4.30 10.87
N GLU A 66 2.46 5.55 11.01
CA GLU A 66 1.92 6.52 11.98
C GLU A 66 0.65 7.23 11.48
N GLY A 67 0.21 6.97 10.22
CA GLY A 67 -1.06 7.44 9.69
C GLY A 67 -0.94 8.68 8.79
N VAL A 68 0.15 8.83 8.07
CA VAL A 68 0.29 9.81 6.99
C VAL A 68 -0.78 9.59 5.93
N GLY A 69 -1.41 10.65 5.49
CA GLY A 69 -2.37 10.57 4.40
C GLY A 69 -1.71 10.44 3.01
N PRO A 70 -2.49 10.05 1.99
CA PRO A 70 -1.95 9.69 0.67
C PRO A 70 -1.26 10.85 -0.05
N GLN A 71 -1.72 12.09 0.14
CA GLN A 71 -1.08 13.25 -0.51
C GLN A 71 0.26 13.59 0.15
N THR A 72 0.33 13.57 1.49
CA THR A 72 1.58 13.72 2.23
C THR A 72 2.56 12.59 1.89
N LEU A 73 2.08 11.35 1.75
CA LEU A 73 2.90 10.23 1.33
C LEU A 73 3.51 10.46 -0.05
N GLY A 74 2.71 10.89 -1.04
CA GLY A 74 3.21 11.25 -2.36
C GLY A 74 4.25 12.37 -2.33
N ALA A 75 4.07 13.40 -1.50
CA ALA A 75 5.05 14.47 -1.33
C ALA A 75 6.37 13.94 -0.72
N LEU A 76 6.31 13.06 0.28
CA LEU A 76 7.49 12.41 0.86
C LEU A 76 8.25 11.57 -0.17
N GLN A 77 7.55 10.83 -1.02
CA GLN A 77 8.16 10.05 -2.09
C GLN A 77 8.88 10.94 -3.12
N ARG A 78 8.26 12.07 -3.52
CA ARG A 78 8.93 13.07 -4.37
C ARG A 78 10.17 13.66 -3.70
N MET A 79 10.11 13.98 -2.41
CA MET A 79 11.27 14.46 -1.63
C MET A 79 12.39 13.43 -1.58
N ARG A 80 12.07 12.15 -1.40
CA ARG A 80 13.02 11.03 -1.46
C ARG A 80 13.75 11.02 -2.82
N ASP A 81 12.99 11.04 -3.91
CA ASP A 81 13.56 10.99 -5.25
C ASP A 81 14.42 12.22 -5.57
N ALA A 82 13.97 13.40 -5.17
CA ALA A 82 14.73 14.64 -5.31
C ALA A 82 16.00 14.68 -4.45
N SER A 83 16.03 13.96 -3.35
CA SER A 83 17.17 13.91 -2.41
C SER A 83 18.13 12.73 -2.62
N ARG A 84 17.92 11.92 -3.66
CA ARG A 84 18.69 10.68 -3.91
C ARG A 84 20.21 10.86 -3.93
N LEU A 85 20.70 12.01 -4.37
CA LEU A 85 22.13 12.31 -4.46
C LEU A 85 22.69 13.03 -3.22
N LEU A 86 21.85 13.35 -2.24
CA LEU A 86 22.29 13.97 -1.00
C LEU A 86 22.93 12.94 -0.06
N PRO A 87 23.79 13.37 0.89
CA PRO A 87 24.37 12.46 1.86
C PRO A 87 23.27 11.83 2.70
N ALA A 88 23.44 10.55 3.05
CA ALA A 88 22.56 9.89 4.00
C ALA A 88 22.59 10.63 5.36
N PRO A 89 21.45 10.71 6.09
CA PRO A 89 21.46 11.20 7.44
C PRO A 89 22.38 10.34 8.30
N ALA A 90 23.05 10.93 9.30
CA ALA A 90 23.84 10.17 10.26
C ALA A 90 22.91 9.28 11.07
N TYR A 91 22.95 7.97 10.83
CA TYR A 91 22.12 6.98 11.53
C TYR A 91 22.98 5.87 12.09
N PRO A 92 22.60 5.29 13.21
CA PRO A 92 21.40 5.56 14.01
C PRO A 92 21.54 6.84 14.85
N PRO A 93 20.41 7.41 15.33
CA PRO A 93 20.47 8.46 16.35
C PRO A 93 21.30 7.97 17.53
N PRO A 94 22.07 8.85 18.20
CA PRO A 94 22.85 8.48 19.37
C PRO A 94 21.99 7.72 20.38
N GLY A 95 22.33 6.45 20.67
CA GLY A 95 21.64 5.59 21.63
C GLY A 95 20.79 4.45 21.05
N MET A 96 20.58 4.36 19.74
CA MET A 96 19.94 3.22 19.09
C MET A 96 20.92 2.51 18.16
N THR A 97 21.53 1.44 18.62
CA THR A 97 22.21 0.51 17.72
C THR A 97 21.15 -0.44 17.15
N PRO A 98 20.91 -0.48 15.83
CA PRO A 98 20.01 -1.46 15.26
C PRO A 98 20.54 -2.87 15.58
N PRO A 99 19.67 -3.87 15.78
CA PRO A 99 20.11 -5.25 15.93
C PRO A 99 20.98 -5.66 14.73
N PRO A 100 21.96 -6.53 14.92
CA PRO A 100 22.72 -7.04 13.77
C PRO A 100 21.79 -7.73 12.77
N PRO A 101 22.18 -7.80 11.48
CA PRO A 101 21.46 -8.61 10.50
C PRO A 101 21.28 -10.04 11.00
N PRO A 102 20.20 -10.74 10.63
CA PRO A 102 20.04 -12.14 10.99
C PRO A 102 21.13 -12.99 10.32
N SER A 103 21.50 -14.08 10.95
CA SER A 103 22.28 -15.11 10.29
C SER A 103 21.45 -15.75 9.16
N SER A 104 22.09 -16.42 8.20
CA SER A 104 21.40 -17.10 7.11
C SER A 104 20.41 -18.16 7.63
N ALA A 105 20.70 -18.81 8.75
CA ALA A 105 19.80 -19.77 9.38
C ALA A 105 18.54 -19.09 9.97
N GLU A 106 18.71 -17.96 10.65
CA GLU A 106 17.60 -17.16 11.18
C GLU A 106 16.76 -16.55 10.06
N GLU A 107 17.40 -16.06 9.00
CA GLU A 107 16.72 -15.55 7.79
C GLU A 107 15.82 -16.65 7.18
N HIS A 108 16.37 -17.83 6.96
CA HIS A 108 15.62 -18.97 6.43
C HIS A 108 14.47 -19.38 7.38
N GLN A 109 14.70 -19.41 8.68
CA GLN A 109 13.68 -19.74 9.68
C GLN A 109 12.53 -18.74 9.69
N LEU A 110 12.83 -17.42 9.65
CA LEU A 110 11.83 -16.36 9.56
C LEU A 110 10.96 -16.52 8.31
N TRP A 111 11.61 -16.74 7.15
CA TRP A 111 10.91 -16.94 5.90
C TRP A 111 10.00 -18.18 5.93
N GLN A 112 10.50 -19.32 6.38
CA GLN A 112 9.73 -20.57 6.43
C GLN A 112 8.52 -20.49 7.39
N ALA A 113 8.70 -19.88 8.56
CA ALA A 113 7.62 -19.65 9.51
C ALA A 113 6.51 -18.78 8.90
N THR A 114 6.91 -17.69 8.20
CA THR A 114 5.99 -16.80 7.49
C THR A 114 5.31 -17.50 6.33
N ALA A 115 6.04 -18.28 5.54
CA ALA A 115 5.50 -19.05 4.42
C ALA A 115 4.44 -20.07 4.88
N GLY A 116 4.67 -20.75 6.02
CA GLY A 116 3.68 -21.65 6.63
C GLY A 116 2.37 -20.93 6.91
N LYS A 117 2.41 -19.81 7.63
CA LYS A 117 1.23 -19.00 7.95
C LYS A 117 0.54 -18.43 6.71
N SER A 118 1.31 -17.95 5.74
CA SER A 118 0.78 -17.32 4.54
C SER A 118 0.04 -18.31 3.63
N ARG A 119 0.50 -19.56 3.56
CA ARG A 119 -0.20 -20.62 2.82
C ARG A 119 -1.54 -20.99 3.42
N ASP A 120 -1.67 -20.89 4.73
CA ASP A 120 -2.92 -21.20 5.44
C ASP A 120 -3.85 -19.98 5.61
N TYR A 121 -3.38 -18.80 5.20
CA TYR A 121 -4.06 -17.53 5.44
C TYR A 121 -5.51 -17.54 4.94
N SER A 122 -5.74 -17.78 3.65
CA SER A 122 -7.10 -17.76 3.07
C SER A 122 -8.04 -18.81 3.70
N ARG A 123 -7.49 -19.97 4.08
CA ARG A 123 -8.27 -21.03 4.77
C ARG A 123 -8.61 -20.67 6.21
N SER A 124 -7.84 -19.78 6.83
CA SER A 124 -8.06 -19.36 8.20
C SER A 124 -9.10 -18.24 8.34
N LEU A 125 -9.49 -17.61 7.23
CA LEU A 125 -10.47 -16.55 7.22
C LEU A 125 -11.89 -17.12 7.31
N PRO A 126 -12.78 -16.52 8.13
CA PRO A 126 -14.19 -16.86 8.12
C PRO A 126 -14.90 -16.25 6.89
N ASP A 127 -16.11 -16.65 6.62
CA ASP A 127 -16.98 -15.93 5.70
C ASP A 127 -17.36 -14.56 6.28
N PHE A 128 -17.13 -13.50 5.52
CA PHE A 128 -17.38 -12.12 5.95
C PHE A 128 -17.83 -11.20 4.83
N ILE A 129 -18.28 -10.02 5.22
CA ILE A 129 -18.53 -8.89 4.33
C ILE A 129 -17.72 -7.70 4.85
N CYS A 130 -17.16 -6.90 3.94
CA CYS A 130 -16.58 -5.61 4.26
C CYS A 130 -16.92 -4.58 3.17
N SER A 131 -16.69 -3.31 3.47
CA SER A 131 -16.81 -2.24 2.50
C SER A 131 -15.41 -1.79 2.07
N GLU A 132 -15.22 -1.65 0.78
CA GLU A 132 -14.03 -1.09 0.14
C GLU A 132 -14.33 0.34 -0.30
N ILE A 133 -13.49 1.29 0.11
CA ILE A 133 -13.57 2.69 -0.29
C ILE A 133 -12.32 3.01 -1.07
N ILE A 134 -12.47 3.41 -2.34
CA ILE A 134 -11.38 3.69 -3.26
C ILE A 134 -11.36 5.20 -3.55
N HIS A 135 -10.41 5.91 -2.97
CA HIS A 135 -10.09 7.27 -3.35
C HIS A 135 -9.16 7.24 -4.55
N ARG A 136 -9.52 7.95 -5.60
CA ARG A 136 -8.87 7.84 -6.91
C ARG A 136 -8.33 9.16 -7.39
N TRP A 137 -7.17 9.13 -8.01
CA TRP A 137 -6.55 10.28 -8.68
C TRP A 137 -6.00 9.84 -10.03
N ALA A 138 -5.98 10.79 -10.95
CA ALA A 138 -5.34 10.63 -12.25
C ALA A 138 -4.45 11.83 -12.55
N ASP A 139 -3.33 11.58 -13.21
CA ASP A 139 -2.51 12.59 -13.83
C ASP A 139 -2.38 12.31 -15.33
N PRO A 140 -3.07 13.07 -16.20
CA PRO A 140 -2.96 12.90 -17.65
C PRO A 140 -1.67 13.48 -18.23
N THR A 141 -0.85 14.14 -17.41
CA THR A 141 0.36 14.84 -17.87
C THR A 141 1.63 14.04 -17.66
N GLY A 142 1.62 13.05 -16.76
CA GLY A 142 2.80 12.30 -16.34
C GLY A 142 3.82 13.15 -15.55
N ARG A 143 3.35 14.22 -14.86
CA ARG A 143 4.20 15.16 -14.09
C ARG A 143 3.81 15.22 -12.62
N GLU A 144 3.10 14.18 -12.14
CA GLU A 144 2.54 14.11 -10.79
C GLU A 144 1.54 15.26 -10.45
N ALA A 145 0.87 15.78 -11.48
CA ALA A 145 -0.19 16.80 -11.34
C ALA A 145 -1.54 16.11 -11.07
N TRP A 146 -1.64 15.46 -9.94
CA TRP A 146 -2.75 14.61 -9.53
C TRP A 146 -4.09 15.39 -9.46
N GLN A 147 -5.08 14.91 -10.21
CA GLN A 147 -6.44 15.39 -10.20
C GLN A 147 -7.35 14.34 -9.56
N PRO A 148 -8.28 14.73 -8.68
CA PRO A 148 -9.20 13.79 -8.07
C PRO A 148 -10.11 13.16 -9.13
N TRP A 149 -10.25 11.85 -9.07
CA TRP A 149 -11.24 11.08 -9.79
C TRP A 149 -12.39 10.68 -8.86
N PRO A 150 -13.53 10.23 -9.42
CA PRO A 150 -14.67 9.81 -8.62
C PRO A 150 -14.31 8.76 -7.58
N THR A 151 -14.70 8.99 -6.32
CA THR A 151 -14.55 8.03 -5.24
C THR A 151 -15.52 6.86 -5.46
N VAL A 152 -15.02 5.65 -5.33
CA VAL A 152 -15.79 4.41 -5.52
C VAL A 152 -16.00 3.74 -4.18
N VAL A 153 -17.19 3.22 -3.94
CA VAL A 153 -17.50 2.37 -2.80
C VAL A 153 -18.05 1.04 -3.31
N ALA A 154 -17.44 -0.06 -2.87
CA ALA A 154 -17.88 -1.41 -3.16
C ALA A 154 -18.11 -2.20 -1.86
N ASP A 155 -19.02 -3.14 -1.88
CA ASP A 155 -19.12 -4.19 -0.87
C ASP A 155 -18.40 -5.44 -1.37
N ILE A 156 -17.58 -6.02 -0.53
CA ILE A 156 -16.88 -7.27 -0.79
C ILE A 156 -17.51 -8.35 0.08
N THR A 157 -17.93 -9.42 -0.55
CA THR A 157 -18.34 -10.65 0.11
C THR A 157 -17.26 -11.69 -0.04
N TYR A 158 -16.68 -12.14 1.07
CA TYR A 158 -15.76 -13.29 1.11
C TYR A 158 -16.54 -14.51 1.59
N PHE A 159 -16.76 -15.44 0.68
CA PHE A 159 -17.52 -16.67 0.94
C PHE A 159 -16.88 -17.86 0.23
N ASP A 160 -16.70 -18.96 0.93
CA ASP A 160 -16.07 -20.18 0.42
C ASP A 160 -14.70 -19.87 -0.26
N GLN A 161 -13.88 -19.04 0.40
CA GLN A 161 -12.55 -18.60 -0.05
C GLN A 161 -12.57 -17.84 -1.40
N LYS A 162 -13.72 -17.27 -1.76
CA LYS A 162 -13.89 -16.46 -2.99
C LYS A 162 -14.35 -15.06 -2.65
N GLU A 163 -13.79 -14.12 -3.37
CA GLU A 163 -14.14 -12.71 -3.29
C GLU A 163 -15.19 -12.38 -4.35
N ASN A 164 -16.25 -11.70 -3.93
CA ASN A 164 -17.25 -11.13 -4.82
C ASN A 164 -17.40 -9.65 -4.54
N TYR A 165 -17.21 -8.83 -5.55
CA TYR A 165 -17.24 -7.38 -5.47
C TYR A 165 -18.52 -6.83 -6.08
N LYS A 166 -19.23 -6.01 -5.30
CA LYS A 166 -20.44 -5.33 -5.72
C LYS A 166 -20.29 -3.83 -5.58
N LEU A 167 -20.29 -3.11 -6.72
CA LEU A 167 -20.29 -1.64 -6.72
C LEU A 167 -21.54 -1.13 -5.99
N VAL A 168 -21.35 -0.22 -5.05
CA VAL A 168 -22.42 0.41 -4.26
C VAL A 168 -22.65 1.84 -4.75
N SER A 169 -21.58 2.63 -4.89
CA SER A 169 -21.71 4.02 -5.31
C SER A 169 -20.45 4.56 -5.97
N VAL A 170 -20.64 5.61 -6.78
CA VAL A 170 -19.60 6.46 -7.36
C VAL A 170 -19.91 7.91 -6.97
N ASP A 171 -18.98 8.59 -6.29
CA ASP A 171 -19.17 9.92 -5.69
C ASP A 171 -20.46 10.03 -4.85
N GLY A 172 -20.72 8.99 -4.05
CA GLY A 172 -21.90 8.90 -3.18
C GLY A 172 -23.23 8.66 -3.91
N LYS A 173 -23.22 8.58 -5.25
CA LYS A 173 -24.40 8.23 -6.04
C LYS A 173 -24.43 6.73 -6.31
N ARG A 174 -25.58 6.10 -6.01
CA ARG A 174 -25.77 4.67 -6.31
C ARG A 174 -25.48 4.37 -7.79
N SER A 175 -24.76 3.31 -8.04
CA SER A 175 -24.40 2.87 -9.38
C SER A 175 -24.78 1.41 -9.59
N ASP A 176 -25.37 1.11 -10.73
CA ASP A 176 -25.72 -0.26 -11.15
C ASP A 176 -24.62 -0.85 -12.08
N LYS A 177 -23.52 -0.12 -12.32
CA LYS A 177 -22.36 -0.61 -13.07
C LYS A 177 -21.63 -1.67 -12.26
N SER A 178 -20.86 -2.49 -12.93
CA SER A 178 -19.88 -3.38 -12.31
C SER A 178 -18.53 -2.66 -12.11
N LEU A 179 -17.70 -3.12 -11.18
CA LEU A 179 -16.36 -2.55 -10.97
C LEU A 179 -15.50 -2.57 -12.25
N PRO A 180 -15.48 -3.66 -13.03
CA PRO A 180 -14.73 -3.69 -14.29
C PRO A 180 -15.18 -2.64 -15.35
N GLU A 181 -16.38 -2.05 -15.21
CA GLU A 181 -16.84 -0.99 -16.11
C GLU A 181 -16.30 0.40 -15.76
N LEU A 182 -15.58 0.52 -14.65
CA LEU A 182 -14.95 1.77 -14.24
C LEU A 182 -13.57 1.90 -14.92
N GLU A 183 -13.22 3.11 -15.32
CA GLU A 183 -11.92 3.42 -15.91
C GLU A 183 -10.80 3.43 -14.87
N GLY A 184 -9.58 3.16 -15.29
CA GLY A 184 -8.36 3.22 -14.49
C GLY A 184 -7.97 1.90 -13.86
N ALA A 185 -6.97 1.95 -12.99
CA ALA A 185 -6.49 0.78 -12.25
C ALA A 185 -7.54 0.27 -11.28
N MET A 186 -7.72 -1.04 -11.24
CA MET A 186 -8.56 -1.74 -10.27
C MET A 186 -7.76 -2.91 -9.71
N SER A 187 -7.90 -3.16 -8.43
CA SER A 187 -7.29 -4.30 -7.75
C SER A 187 -8.35 -5.34 -7.39
N GLN A 188 -7.95 -6.59 -7.32
CA GLN A 188 -8.75 -7.70 -6.85
C GLN A 188 -7.81 -8.74 -6.23
N GLY A 189 -8.29 -9.51 -5.24
CA GLY A 189 -7.52 -10.60 -4.66
C GLY A 189 -6.69 -10.19 -3.43
N GLU A 190 -7.10 -9.15 -2.71
CA GLU A 190 -6.40 -8.65 -1.52
C GLU A 190 -6.44 -9.64 -0.35
N PHE A 191 -7.44 -10.54 -0.32
CA PHE A 191 -7.65 -11.49 0.77
C PHE A 191 -6.89 -12.80 0.60
N GLY A 192 -5.70 -12.75 0.01
CA GLY A 192 -4.76 -13.86 0.01
C GLY A 192 -4.10 -14.20 -1.32
N SER A 193 -4.57 -13.67 -2.44
CA SER A 193 -3.99 -13.99 -3.76
C SER A 193 -2.52 -13.61 -3.87
N MET A 194 -2.13 -12.44 -3.31
CA MET A 194 -0.74 -12.00 -3.32
C MET A 194 0.14 -12.86 -2.42
N LEU A 195 -0.35 -13.21 -1.21
CA LEU A 195 0.34 -14.15 -0.33
C LEU A 195 0.48 -15.52 -0.99
N ALA A 196 -0.58 -16.00 -1.66
CA ALA A 196 -0.55 -17.26 -2.39
C ALA A 196 0.44 -17.22 -3.57
N THR A 197 0.55 -16.10 -4.27
CA THR A 197 1.53 -15.93 -5.35
C THR A 197 2.95 -16.03 -4.81
N ILE A 198 3.27 -15.33 -3.72
CA ILE A 198 4.63 -15.23 -3.19
C ILE A 198 5.06 -16.51 -2.46
N PHE A 199 4.17 -17.11 -1.67
CA PHE A 199 4.51 -18.23 -0.78
C PHE A 199 4.07 -19.60 -1.30
N HIS A 200 3.59 -19.70 -2.55
CA HIS A 200 3.30 -20.98 -3.17
C HIS A 200 4.59 -21.80 -3.32
N PRO A 201 4.61 -23.10 -3.01
CA PRO A 201 5.81 -23.91 -3.14
C PRO A 201 6.43 -23.91 -4.54
N GLY A 202 5.61 -23.83 -5.59
CA GLY A 202 6.06 -23.76 -6.98
C GLY A 202 6.39 -22.36 -7.48
N ALA A 203 6.34 -21.33 -6.62
CA ALA A 203 6.73 -19.96 -7.00
C ALA A 203 8.24 -19.81 -7.11
N GLU A 204 9.00 -20.67 -6.45
CA GLU A 204 10.47 -20.59 -6.38
C GLU A 204 10.93 -19.17 -6.08
N THR A 205 10.28 -18.56 -5.09
CA THR A 205 10.51 -17.16 -4.73
C THR A 205 11.95 -16.95 -4.31
N ASP A 206 12.64 -16.09 -5.02
CA ASP A 206 13.93 -15.57 -4.58
C ASP A 206 13.67 -14.53 -3.48
N TYR A 207 14.38 -14.66 -2.34
CA TYR A 207 14.21 -13.77 -1.20
C TYR A 207 15.52 -13.53 -0.49
N ARG A 208 15.65 -12.35 0.10
CA ARG A 208 16.76 -12.01 0.98
C ARG A 208 16.28 -11.03 2.04
N TRP A 209 16.82 -11.15 3.24
CA TRP A 209 16.63 -10.12 4.27
C TRP A 209 17.22 -8.79 3.80
N ASP A 210 16.51 -7.68 4.10
CA ASP A 210 16.91 -6.34 3.71
C ASP A 210 17.25 -5.48 4.94
N HIS A 211 16.29 -5.27 5.84
CA HIS A 211 16.52 -4.49 7.05
C HIS A 211 15.51 -4.78 8.17
N TRP A 212 15.81 -4.24 9.37
CA TRP A 212 14.86 -4.16 10.47
C TRP A 212 14.16 -2.82 10.46
N THR A 213 12.85 -2.79 10.77
CA THR A 213 12.07 -1.57 10.90
C THR A 213 11.01 -1.68 12.01
N LEU A 214 10.28 -0.61 12.24
CA LEU A 214 9.07 -0.58 13.06
C LEU A 214 7.88 -0.26 12.17
N LEU A 215 7.00 -1.23 11.93
CA LEU A 215 5.75 -0.98 11.25
C LEU A 215 4.61 -0.92 12.27
N ARG A 216 3.93 0.23 12.37
CA ARG A 216 2.87 0.45 13.38
C ARG A 216 3.32 0.11 14.80
N LYS A 217 4.55 0.55 15.16
CA LYS A 217 5.22 0.33 16.46
C LYS A 217 5.56 -1.14 16.78
N ARG A 218 5.45 -2.05 15.81
CA ARG A 218 5.81 -3.46 15.97
C ARG A 218 7.16 -3.75 15.31
N PRO A 219 8.08 -4.46 15.99
CA PRO A 219 9.33 -4.88 15.40
C PRO A 219 9.07 -5.75 14.15
N THR A 220 9.64 -5.32 13.04
CA THR A 220 9.35 -5.89 11.72
C THR A 220 10.65 -6.24 11.01
N SER A 221 10.67 -7.40 10.36
CA SER A 221 11.71 -7.82 9.44
C SER A 221 11.23 -7.55 8.01
N VAL A 222 12.05 -6.86 7.23
CA VAL A 222 11.76 -6.58 5.82
C VAL A 222 12.61 -7.50 4.96
N PHE A 223 11.93 -8.17 4.03
CA PHE A 223 12.56 -9.02 3.03
C PHE A 223 12.27 -8.51 1.64
N PHE A 224 13.29 -8.38 0.82
CA PHE A 224 13.10 -8.30 -0.61
C PHE A 224 12.66 -9.66 -1.13
N TYR A 225 11.74 -9.67 -2.10
CA TYR A 225 11.34 -10.88 -2.82
C TYR A 225 11.22 -10.66 -4.32
N ARG A 226 11.35 -11.74 -5.09
CA ARG A 226 11.09 -11.78 -6.52
C ARG A 226 10.45 -13.10 -6.92
N VAL A 227 9.38 -13.02 -7.71
CA VAL A 227 8.69 -14.17 -8.31
C VAL A 227 8.57 -13.93 -9.81
N THR A 228 9.19 -14.79 -10.61
CA THR A 228 9.14 -14.65 -12.06
C THR A 228 7.81 -15.13 -12.64
N ALA A 229 7.41 -14.57 -13.78
CA ALA A 229 6.22 -15.00 -14.49
C ALA A 229 6.27 -16.49 -14.92
N ALA A 230 7.48 -17.04 -15.11
CA ALA A 230 7.68 -18.44 -15.48
C ALA A 230 7.24 -19.41 -14.37
N HIS A 231 7.48 -19.05 -13.09
CA HIS A 231 7.14 -19.90 -11.96
C HIS A 231 5.73 -19.62 -11.42
N ARG A 232 5.34 -18.37 -11.38
CA ARG A 232 4.00 -17.98 -10.91
C ARG A 232 3.52 -16.74 -11.66
N PRO A 233 2.76 -16.94 -12.76
CA PRO A 233 2.25 -15.83 -13.56
C PRO A 233 1.31 -14.95 -12.74
N HIS A 234 1.53 -13.65 -12.81
CA HIS A 234 0.60 -12.63 -12.31
C HIS A 234 -0.05 -11.94 -13.52
N GLU A 235 -1.37 -11.81 -13.51
CA GLU A 235 -2.09 -11.17 -14.60
C GLU A 235 -2.27 -9.68 -14.30
N LEU A 236 -1.74 -8.84 -15.18
CA LEU A 236 -1.96 -7.40 -15.20
C LEU A 236 -3.03 -7.08 -16.24
N TRP A 237 -4.11 -6.45 -15.80
CA TRP A 237 -5.24 -6.11 -16.63
C TRP A 237 -5.28 -4.62 -16.93
N PHE A 238 -5.63 -4.27 -18.15
CA PHE A 238 -5.85 -2.88 -18.55
C PHE A 238 -7.07 -2.77 -19.47
N ARG A 239 -7.93 -1.80 -19.16
CA ARG A 239 -9.12 -1.55 -19.97
C ARG A 239 -8.81 -0.60 -21.10
N THR A 240 -9.09 -1.02 -22.33
CA THR A 240 -8.85 -0.25 -23.57
C THR A 240 -10.10 0.41 -24.11
N GLY A 241 -11.29 0.02 -23.63
CA GLY A 241 -12.59 0.54 -24.06
C GLY A 241 -13.72 0.09 -23.13
N PRO A 242 -14.97 0.47 -23.41
CA PRO A 242 -16.12 0.13 -22.57
C PRO A 242 -16.33 -1.36 -22.36
N GLU A 243 -16.04 -2.17 -23.36
CA GLU A 243 -16.20 -3.63 -23.35
C GLU A 243 -14.88 -4.39 -23.57
N ASP A 244 -13.78 -3.68 -23.87
CA ASP A 244 -12.51 -4.27 -24.22
C ASP A 244 -11.49 -4.14 -23.10
N SER A 245 -10.83 -5.24 -22.79
CA SER A 245 -9.69 -5.28 -21.89
C SER A 245 -8.57 -6.13 -22.48
N VAL A 246 -7.34 -5.76 -22.19
CA VAL A 246 -6.15 -6.53 -22.51
C VAL A 246 -5.47 -6.98 -21.23
N LYS A 247 -4.78 -8.12 -21.31
CA LYS A 247 -4.00 -8.63 -20.19
C LYS A 247 -2.58 -8.97 -20.58
N ALA A 248 -1.68 -8.83 -19.64
CA ALA A 248 -0.32 -9.30 -19.73
C ALA A 248 0.00 -10.21 -18.55
N VAL A 249 0.89 -11.16 -18.77
CA VAL A 249 1.47 -11.99 -17.71
C VAL A 249 2.81 -11.40 -17.34
N VAL A 250 3.00 -11.11 -16.04
CA VAL A 250 4.17 -10.42 -15.51
C VAL A 250 4.72 -11.16 -14.29
N GLY A 251 5.98 -10.91 -13.96
CA GLY A 251 6.57 -11.26 -12.68
C GLY A 251 6.29 -10.17 -11.63
N LEU A 252 6.63 -10.44 -10.38
CA LEU A 252 6.51 -9.52 -9.27
C LEU A 252 7.81 -9.48 -8.48
N HIS A 253 8.22 -8.29 -8.07
CA HIS A 253 9.23 -8.10 -7.04
C HIS A 253 8.82 -6.98 -6.09
N GLY A 254 9.44 -6.94 -4.92
CA GLY A 254 9.16 -5.91 -3.93
C GLY A 254 9.59 -6.32 -2.53
N TYR A 255 8.84 -5.89 -1.53
CA TYR A 255 9.19 -6.10 -0.14
C TYR A 255 8.05 -6.72 0.65
N ILE A 256 8.40 -7.58 1.59
CA ILE A 256 7.49 -8.20 2.55
C ILE A 256 7.91 -7.79 3.95
N TYR A 257 6.95 -7.31 4.70
CA TYR A 257 7.11 -6.84 6.07
C TYR A 257 6.54 -7.88 7.01
N ILE A 258 7.40 -8.51 7.78
CA ILE A 258 7.08 -9.64 8.66
C ILE A 258 7.16 -9.18 10.10
N ASP A 259 6.07 -9.28 10.83
CA ASP A 259 6.04 -9.06 12.27
C ASP A 259 6.89 -10.13 12.97
N ARG A 260 7.89 -9.69 13.75
CA ARG A 260 8.89 -10.59 14.37
C ARG A 260 8.34 -11.46 15.48
N GLU A 261 7.23 -11.09 16.09
CA GLU A 261 6.62 -11.85 17.17
C GLU A 261 5.64 -12.90 16.63
N THR A 262 4.88 -12.53 15.60
CA THR A 262 3.81 -13.38 15.09
C THR A 262 4.16 -14.09 13.78
N TYR A 263 5.25 -13.71 13.10
CA TYR A 263 5.61 -14.18 11.75
C TYR A 263 4.52 -13.93 10.70
N SER A 264 3.62 -13.02 10.97
CA SER A 264 2.55 -12.65 10.05
C SER A 264 3.04 -11.56 9.10
N VAL A 265 2.63 -11.61 7.84
CA VAL A 265 2.88 -10.54 6.88
C VAL A 265 1.95 -9.38 7.22
N THR A 266 2.52 -8.22 7.50
CA THR A 266 1.80 -7.00 7.87
C THR A 266 1.77 -5.95 6.77
N ARG A 267 2.67 -6.05 5.76
CA ARG A 267 2.66 -5.27 4.52
C ARG A 267 3.31 -6.07 3.41
N ILE A 268 2.81 -5.88 2.20
CA ILE A 268 3.44 -6.32 0.95
C ILE A 268 3.55 -5.08 0.06
N SER A 269 4.72 -4.83 -0.52
CA SER A 269 4.84 -4.02 -1.71
C SER A 269 5.16 -4.92 -2.89
N ALA A 270 4.56 -4.67 -4.04
CA ALA A 270 4.73 -5.42 -5.26
C ALA A 270 4.87 -4.48 -6.44
N ILE A 271 5.85 -4.73 -7.28
CA ILE A 271 6.09 -4.02 -8.54
C ILE A 271 6.04 -5.07 -9.65
N ALA A 272 5.25 -4.80 -10.67
CA ALA A 272 5.20 -5.66 -11.85
C ALA A 272 6.52 -5.56 -12.63
N GLU A 273 7.07 -6.72 -13.01
CA GLU A 273 8.27 -6.79 -13.83
C GLU A 273 8.02 -7.58 -15.12
N ASP A 274 8.89 -7.38 -16.09
CA ASP A 274 8.81 -8.01 -17.41
C ASP A 274 7.48 -7.71 -18.14
N ILE A 275 6.95 -6.49 -17.94
CA ILE A 275 5.77 -6.03 -18.68
C ILE A 275 6.10 -6.03 -20.18
N PRO A 276 5.30 -6.70 -21.03
CA PRO A 276 5.61 -6.82 -22.47
C PRO A 276 5.69 -5.46 -23.15
N ALA A 277 6.69 -5.29 -24.01
CA ALA A 277 6.80 -4.10 -24.88
C ALA A 277 5.53 -3.96 -25.74
N GLY A 278 4.93 -2.77 -25.71
CA GLY A 278 3.68 -2.48 -26.42
C GLY A 278 2.40 -2.77 -25.62
N PHE A 279 2.50 -3.32 -24.41
CA PHE A 279 1.36 -3.34 -23.50
C PHE A 279 1.03 -1.91 -23.05
N PRO A 280 -0.25 -1.53 -22.92
CA PRO A 280 -0.63 -0.15 -22.59
C PRO A 280 -0.06 0.35 -21.25
N VAL A 281 0.14 -0.54 -20.28
CA VAL A 281 0.75 -0.20 -18.97
C VAL A 281 2.26 -0.38 -19.06
N GLN A 282 3.00 0.63 -18.61
CA GLN A 282 4.47 0.63 -18.53
C GLN A 282 4.99 0.34 -17.14
N ALA A 283 4.23 0.70 -16.10
CA ALA A 283 4.57 0.42 -14.70
C ALA A 283 3.29 0.15 -13.90
N SER A 284 3.37 -0.77 -12.95
CA SER A 284 2.31 -1.02 -11.97
C SER A 284 2.93 -1.39 -10.64
N SER A 285 2.44 -0.80 -9.57
CA SER A 285 2.83 -1.15 -8.21
C SER A 285 1.63 -1.19 -7.28
N THR A 286 1.72 -2.06 -6.29
CA THR A 286 0.71 -2.22 -5.23
C THR A 286 1.39 -2.28 -3.89
N THR A 287 0.90 -1.53 -2.91
CA THR A 287 1.24 -1.71 -1.50
C THR A 287 -0.02 -2.13 -0.77
N LEU A 288 0.04 -3.22 -0.01
CA LEU A 288 -1.09 -3.78 0.72
C LEU A 288 -0.74 -3.93 2.19
N ASP A 289 -1.50 -3.26 3.05
CA ASP A 289 -1.35 -3.29 4.51
C ASP A 289 -2.37 -4.21 5.16
N TYR A 290 -1.88 -5.13 5.99
CA TYR A 290 -2.69 -6.02 6.82
C TYR A 290 -2.67 -5.56 8.28
N GLY A 291 -3.77 -5.77 8.96
CA GLY A 291 -3.87 -5.55 10.41
C GLY A 291 -5.01 -6.35 11.01
N TYR A 292 -5.10 -6.33 12.32
CA TYR A 292 -6.15 -7.07 13.01
C TYR A 292 -7.45 -6.29 12.98
N ALA A 293 -8.52 -6.95 12.53
CA ALA A 293 -9.89 -6.44 12.54
C ALA A 293 -10.84 -7.48 13.15
N ASP A 294 -11.88 -7.00 13.82
CA ASP A 294 -12.87 -7.84 14.47
C ASP A 294 -13.92 -8.35 13.49
N ILE A 295 -14.17 -9.66 13.51
CA ILE A 295 -15.32 -10.28 12.85
C ILE A 295 -16.08 -11.11 13.87
N GLY A 296 -17.17 -10.55 14.39
CA GLY A 296 -18.04 -11.25 15.33
C GLY A 296 -17.39 -11.63 16.66
N GLY A 297 -16.53 -10.79 17.19
CA GLY A 297 -15.82 -10.96 18.45
C GLY A 297 -14.47 -11.70 18.35
N THR A 298 -14.02 -12.01 17.14
CA THR A 298 -12.73 -12.66 16.90
C THR A 298 -11.84 -11.77 16.04
N GLN A 299 -10.56 -11.64 16.43
CA GLN A 299 -9.58 -10.85 15.68
C GLN A 299 -8.96 -11.69 14.56
N TYR A 300 -9.05 -11.18 13.33
CA TYR A 300 -8.42 -11.76 12.15
C TYR A 300 -7.44 -10.77 11.53
N LEU A 301 -6.34 -11.26 11.00
CA LEU A 301 -5.44 -10.45 10.19
C LEU A 301 -6.08 -10.24 8.83
N LEU A 302 -6.38 -8.99 8.47
CA LEU A 302 -7.16 -8.63 7.28
C LEU A 302 -6.53 -7.43 6.58
N PRO A 303 -6.75 -7.24 5.26
CA PRO A 303 -6.41 -6.01 4.57
C PRO A 303 -7.05 -4.81 5.29
N LEU A 304 -6.27 -3.76 5.51
CA LEU A 304 -6.75 -2.49 6.04
C LEU A 304 -6.71 -1.40 4.99
N ARG A 305 -5.66 -1.40 4.17
CA ARG A 305 -5.40 -0.41 3.13
C ARG A 305 -4.67 -1.04 1.97
N ALA A 306 -4.87 -0.47 0.79
CA ALA A 306 -4.01 -0.69 -0.36
C ALA A 306 -3.73 0.62 -1.07
N GLU A 307 -2.57 0.72 -1.70
CA GLU A 307 -2.26 1.78 -2.66
C GLU A 307 -1.88 1.10 -3.98
N ILE A 308 -2.53 1.50 -5.05
CA ILE A 308 -2.27 0.96 -6.39
C ILE A 308 -1.90 2.13 -7.29
N ARG A 309 -0.75 2.02 -7.93
CA ARG A 309 -0.26 2.96 -8.95
C ARG A 309 -0.13 2.26 -10.28
N MET A 310 -0.50 2.93 -11.34
CA MET A 310 -0.37 2.42 -12.69
C MET A 310 -0.03 3.55 -13.65
N ASP A 311 0.98 3.33 -14.50
CA ASP A 311 1.38 4.23 -15.56
C ASP A 311 0.98 3.62 -16.90
N ALA A 312 0.10 4.29 -17.63
CA ALA A 312 -0.39 3.88 -18.95
C ALA A 312 -0.20 5.01 -19.97
N GLY A 313 0.92 5.01 -20.66
CA GLY A 313 1.34 6.08 -21.55
C GLY A 313 1.59 7.39 -20.79
N LYS A 314 0.75 8.39 -21.03
CA LYS A 314 0.82 9.66 -20.27
C LYS A 314 -0.08 9.66 -19.05
N LEU A 315 -1.01 8.74 -18.96
CA LEU A 315 -1.94 8.65 -17.86
C LEU A 315 -1.28 7.92 -16.69
N GLN A 316 -1.11 8.60 -15.57
CA GLN A 316 -0.80 7.97 -14.30
C GLN A 316 -2.07 7.90 -13.47
N SER A 317 -2.29 6.79 -12.79
CA SER A 317 -3.40 6.61 -11.87
C SER A 317 -2.91 6.18 -10.49
N LEU A 318 -3.57 6.69 -9.46
CA LEU A 318 -3.34 6.39 -8.06
C LEU A 318 -4.68 6.08 -7.39
N ASN A 319 -4.79 4.91 -6.79
CA ASN A 319 -5.92 4.51 -5.97
C ASN A 319 -5.44 4.28 -4.54
N ALA A 320 -6.03 4.99 -3.59
CA ALA A 320 -5.89 4.69 -2.16
C ALA A 320 -7.16 3.99 -1.69
N VAL A 321 -7.00 2.76 -1.24
CA VAL A 321 -8.08 1.86 -0.86
C VAL A 321 -8.11 1.70 0.65
N GLU A 322 -9.31 1.76 1.23
CA GLU A 322 -9.55 1.45 2.63
C GLU A 322 -10.58 0.33 2.75
N PHE A 323 -10.26 -0.70 3.54
CA PHE A 323 -11.18 -1.78 3.87
C PHE A 323 -11.77 -1.56 5.25
N GLN A 324 -13.09 -1.49 5.34
CA GLN A 324 -13.79 -1.10 6.56
C GLN A 324 -15.02 -1.97 6.82
N LYS A 325 -15.58 -1.86 8.05
CA LYS A 325 -16.87 -2.48 8.42
C LYS A 325 -16.89 -4.00 8.23
N TYR A 326 -15.81 -4.67 8.59
CA TYR A 326 -15.77 -6.11 8.62
C TYR A 326 -16.87 -6.68 9.51
N ARG A 327 -17.64 -7.62 8.96
CA ARG A 327 -18.74 -8.28 9.68
C ARG A 327 -18.94 -9.71 9.18
N LYS A 328 -19.43 -10.58 10.04
CA LYS A 328 -19.69 -11.97 9.68
C LYS A 328 -20.76 -12.04 8.58
N PHE A 329 -20.47 -12.83 7.54
CA PHE A 329 -21.47 -13.16 6.53
C PHE A 329 -22.58 -14.02 7.17
N ARG A 330 -23.84 -13.64 6.99
CA ARG A 330 -25.02 -14.44 7.36
C ARG A 330 -25.86 -14.59 6.10
N ALA A 331 -26.04 -15.82 5.64
CA ALA A 331 -27.03 -16.11 4.61
C ALA A 331 -28.39 -16.20 5.33
N ASP A 332 -29.17 -15.13 5.33
CA ASP A 332 -30.57 -15.19 5.69
C ASP A 332 -31.34 -15.84 4.55
N ALA A 333 -31.62 -17.14 4.66
CA ALA A 333 -32.51 -17.82 3.74
C ALA A 333 -33.92 -17.29 4.00
N VAL A 334 -34.37 -16.34 3.19
CA VAL A 334 -35.79 -15.99 3.13
C VAL A 334 -36.52 -17.12 2.40
N VAL A 335 -37.04 -18.06 3.13
CA VAL A 335 -37.97 -19.06 2.57
C VAL A 335 -39.31 -18.35 2.38
N SER A 336 -39.58 -17.85 1.18
CA SER A 336 -40.90 -17.37 0.77
C SER A 336 -41.75 -18.59 0.50
N TYR A 337 -42.69 -18.89 1.38
CA TYR A 337 -43.79 -19.82 1.05
C TYR A 337 -44.84 -19.01 0.31
N ASP A 338 -44.87 -19.13 -1.00
CA ASP A 338 -46.04 -18.75 -1.80
C ASP A 338 -47.19 -19.67 -1.42
N LYS A 339 -48.29 -19.08 -0.92
CA LYS A 339 -49.59 -19.75 -0.68
C LYS A 339 -50.43 -19.64 -1.93
#